data_a4157e8bcc9a64bfae20d98a7b56ad48
#
_entry.id   a4157e8bcc9a64bfae20d98a7b56ad48
#
_cell.length_a   1.000
_cell.length_b   1.000
_cell.length_c   1.000
_cell.angle_alpha   90.00
_cell.angle_beta   90.00
_cell.angle_gamma   90.00
#
_symmetry.space_group_name_H-M   'P 1'
#
loop_
_entity.id
_entity.type
_entity.pdbx_description
1 polymer ?
#
loop_
_entity_poly.entity_id
_entity_poly.type
_entity_poly.pdbx_seq_one_letter_code
_entity_poly.pdbx_strand_id
1 'polypeptide(L)'
;MRPEEDKFIERLYLDTFQLLWTYAMSKLNNPALAQEVVQDAFLEALRNIEKLMSHENPRGWMKNTVKNKVKHAERSFNRYIIRFISLDTDIPFEDAVLASEDAHAPSVFEIIEEIRQTLSADEWDLLRKIALEKVPYKDAAAELGITIWTYQKRVQRIREKLRENFKDNFY
;
A
#
# COMPACT_ATOMS: atom_id res chain seq x y z
N MET A 1 -12.03 23.91 -16.30
CA MET A 1 -10.78 24.43 -15.74
C MET A 1 -10.36 25.62 -16.58
N ARG A 2 -9.87 26.71 -15.99
CA ARG A 2 -9.43 27.91 -16.72
C ARG A 2 -8.10 27.58 -17.44
N PRO A 3 -7.78 28.18 -18.59
CA PRO A 3 -6.54 27.91 -19.32
C PRO A 3 -5.26 28.14 -18.50
N GLU A 4 -5.31 29.03 -17.52
CA GLU A 4 -4.20 29.33 -16.60
C GLU A 4 -4.00 28.20 -15.58
N GLU A 5 -5.09 27.59 -15.10
CA GLU A 5 -5.06 26.44 -14.22
C GLU A 5 -4.49 25.20 -14.91
N ASP A 6 -4.88 24.97 -16.19
CA ASP A 6 -4.36 23.89 -17.00
C ASP A 6 -2.84 23.99 -17.18
N LYS A 7 -2.35 25.17 -17.56
CA LYS A 7 -0.91 25.41 -17.73
C LYS A 7 -0.14 25.27 -16.42
N PHE A 8 -0.73 25.70 -15.30
CA PHE A 8 -0.09 25.61 -14.00
C PHE A 8 0.05 24.15 -13.56
N ILE A 9 -1.03 23.36 -13.66
CA ILE A 9 -0.98 21.94 -13.23
C ILE A 9 -0.10 21.10 -14.14
N GLU A 10 -0.12 21.35 -15.46
CA GLU A 10 0.77 20.68 -16.42
C GLU A 10 2.23 20.93 -16.07
N ARG A 11 2.62 22.17 -15.81
CA ARG A 11 3.97 22.53 -15.40
C ARG A 11 4.35 21.88 -14.08
N LEU A 12 3.47 21.92 -13.09
CA LEU A 12 3.69 21.30 -11.79
C LEU A 12 3.87 19.78 -11.92
N TYR A 13 3.12 19.16 -12.82
CA TYR A 13 3.25 17.73 -13.14
C TYR A 13 4.61 17.43 -13.74
N LEU A 14 4.99 18.09 -14.81
CA LEU A 14 6.28 17.90 -15.48
C LEU A 14 7.47 18.10 -14.52
N ASP A 15 7.38 19.11 -13.65
CA ASP A 15 8.43 19.46 -12.71
C ASP A 15 8.57 18.48 -11.53
N THR A 16 7.50 17.79 -11.15
CA THR A 16 7.48 17.05 -9.86
C THR A 16 7.18 15.57 -9.97
N PHE A 17 6.48 15.12 -11.01
CA PHE A 17 5.99 13.73 -11.11
C PHE A 17 7.09 12.69 -10.88
N GLN A 18 8.21 12.79 -11.61
CA GLN A 18 9.29 11.80 -11.52
C GLN A 18 9.88 11.70 -10.10
N LEU A 19 10.06 12.84 -9.44
CA LEU A 19 10.58 12.89 -8.08
C LEU A 19 9.60 12.27 -7.08
N LEU A 20 8.31 12.61 -7.22
CA LEU A 20 7.25 12.13 -6.34
C LEU A 20 7.04 10.62 -6.51
N TRP A 21 7.06 10.14 -7.76
CA TRP A 21 6.94 8.73 -8.07
C TRP A 21 8.12 7.92 -7.53
N THR A 22 9.36 8.41 -7.73
CA THR A 22 10.56 7.77 -7.19
C THR A 22 10.52 7.70 -5.66
N TYR A 23 10.06 8.76 -4.99
CA TYR A 23 9.86 8.75 -3.55
C TYR A 23 8.82 7.71 -3.12
N ALA A 24 7.64 7.71 -3.75
CA ALA A 24 6.59 6.74 -3.43
C ALA A 24 7.06 5.30 -3.67
N MET A 25 7.76 5.04 -4.79
CA MET A 25 8.36 3.74 -5.08
C MET A 25 9.36 3.28 -4.03
N SER A 26 10.23 4.18 -3.56
CA SER A 26 11.23 3.85 -2.53
C SER A 26 10.61 3.46 -1.18
N LYS A 27 9.37 3.88 -0.93
CA LYS A 27 8.64 3.61 0.33
C LYS A 27 7.68 2.43 0.22
N LEU A 28 6.97 2.33 -0.89
CA LEU A 28 5.90 1.35 -1.07
C LEU A 28 6.36 0.07 -1.77
N ASN A 29 7.48 0.10 -2.47
CA ASN A 29 8.02 -1.01 -3.29
C ASN A 29 6.95 -1.70 -4.16
N ASN A 30 5.95 -0.93 -4.59
CA ASN A 30 4.85 -1.38 -5.42
C ASN A 30 4.55 -0.29 -6.47
N PRO A 31 4.84 -0.54 -7.77
CA PRO A 31 4.65 0.44 -8.84
C PRO A 31 3.21 0.93 -8.97
N ALA A 32 2.23 0.02 -8.87
CA ALA A 32 0.82 0.37 -9.01
C ALA A 32 0.35 1.26 -7.85
N LEU A 33 0.70 0.91 -6.62
CA LEU A 33 0.36 1.70 -5.44
C LEU A 33 1.09 3.05 -5.42
N ALA A 34 2.35 3.09 -5.84
CA ALA A 34 3.10 4.33 -5.97
C ALA A 34 2.47 5.27 -7.00
N GLN A 35 2.03 4.73 -8.14
CA GLN A 35 1.33 5.49 -9.17
C GLN A 35 -0.01 6.01 -8.65
N GLU A 36 -0.81 5.18 -7.98
CA GLU A 36 -2.09 5.56 -7.37
C GLU A 36 -1.90 6.72 -6.39
N VAL A 37 -0.94 6.62 -5.48
CA VAL A 37 -0.63 7.65 -4.48
C VAL A 37 -0.25 8.99 -5.13
N VAL A 38 0.56 8.96 -6.19
CA VAL A 38 0.96 10.17 -6.90
C VAL A 38 -0.22 10.77 -7.68
N GLN A 39 -1.02 9.94 -8.36
CA GLN A 39 -2.23 10.40 -9.06
C GLN A 39 -3.22 11.05 -8.08
N ASP A 40 -3.45 10.44 -6.94
CA ASP A 40 -4.30 10.98 -5.88
C ASP A 40 -3.80 12.33 -5.34
N ALA A 41 -2.48 12.52 -5.28
CA ALA A 41 -1.90 13.80 -4.88
C ALA A 41 -2.17 14.89 -5.92
N PHE A 42 -2.11 14.57 -7.21
CA PHE A 42 -2.46 15.50 -8.29
C PHE A 42 -3.97 15.77 -8.34
N LEU A 43 -4.82 14.80 -8.05
CA LEU A 43 -6.27 15.03 -7.90
C LEU A 43 -6.57 16.00 -6.75
N GLU A 44 -5.84 15.88 -5.65
CA GLU A 44 -5.96 16.81 -4.53
C GLU A 44 -5.45 18.20 -4.87
N ALA A 45 -4.37 18.31 -5.65
CA ALA A 45 -3.87 19.58 -6.19
C ALA A 45 -4.92 20.26 -7.09
N LEU A 46 -5.59 19.50 -7.96
CA LEU A 46 -6.67 19.99 -8.80
C LEU A 46 -7.86 20.52 -7.99
N ARG A 47 -8.25 19.82 -6.93
CA ARG A 47 -9.32 20.28 -6.03
C ARG A 47 -8.98 21.57 -5.27
N ASN A 48 -7.69 21.84 -5.08
CA ASN A 48 -7.18 23.01 -4.36
C ASN A 48 -6.43 23.98 -5.28
N ILE A 49 -6.70 23.95 -6.59
CA ILE A 49 -5.90 24.63 -7.61
C ILE A 49 -5.73 26.14 -7.34
N GLU A 50 -6.79 26.84 -6.97
CA GLU A 50 -6.75 28.29 -6.70
C GLU A 50 -5.82 28.64 -5.53
N LYS A 51 -5.89 27.84 -4.45
CA LYS A 51 -5.01 27.99 -3.29
C LYS A 51 -3.57 27.64 -3.64
N LEU A 52 -3.39 26.64 -4.48
CA LEU A 52 -2.07 26.16 -4.86
C LEU A 52 -1.36 27.12 -5.81
N MET A 53 -2.08 27.79 -6.71
CA MET A 53 -1.54 28.83 -7.59
C MET A 53 -1.03 30.07 -6.82
N SER A 54 -1.64 30.37 -5.67
CA SER A 54 -1.21 31.47 -4.79
C SER A 54 -0.22 31.03 -3.70
N HIS A 55 0.14 29.73 -3.65
CA HIS A 55 1.03 29.18 -2.63
C HIS A 55 2.50 29.55 -2.92
N GLU A 56 3.25 29.96 -1.90
CA GLU A 56 4.68 30.32 -2.04
C GLU A 56 5.54 29.16 -2.58
N ASN A 57 5.20 27.92 -2.22
CA ASN A 57 5.97 26.73 -2.61
C ASN A 57 5.05 25.57 -3.03
N PRO A 58 4.47 25.59 -4.24
CA PRO A 58 3.60 24.52 -4.74
C PRO A 58 4.30 23.14 -4.80
N ARG A 59 5.59 23.11 -5.15
CA ARG A 59 6.37 21.87 -5.19
C ARG A 59 6.55 21.24 -3.79
N GLY A 60 6.79 22.10 -2.79
CA GLY A 60 6.86 21.68 -1.39
C GLY A 60 5.53 21.14 -0.88
N TRP A 61 4.43 21.76 -1.27
CA TRP A 61 3.09 21.30 -0.97
C TRP A 61 2.84 19.90 -1.57
N MET A 62 3.18 19.68 -2.84
CA MET A 62 3.08 18.37 -3.51
C MET A 62 3.90 17.29 -2.79
N LYS A 63 5.15 17.59 -2.40
CA LYS A 63 5.98 16.67 -1.63
C LYS A 63 5.33 16.25 -0.32
N ASN A 64 4.78 17.20 0.43
CA ASN A 64 4.11 16.93 1.69
C ASN A 64 2.81 16.13 1.49
N THR A 65 2.05 16.44 0.46
CA THR A 65 0.83 15.71 0.11
C THR A 65 1.14 14.24 -0.23
N VAL A 66 2.13 13.99 -1.10
CA VAL A 66 2.56 12.61 -1.41
C VAL A 66 3.10 11.90 -0.18
N LYS A 67 3.92 12.56 0.65
CA LYS A 67 4.43 11.99 1.91
C LYS A 67 3.28 11.53 2.83
N ASN A 68 2.25 12.35 2.98
CA ASN A 68 1.09 12.01 3.81
C ASN A 68 0.29 10.85 3.20
N LYS A 69 0.09 10.83 1.87
CA LYS A 69 -0.59 9.74 1.18
C LYS A 69 0.19 8.42 1.24
N VAL A 70 1.52 8.46 1.13
CA VAL A 70 2.39 7.29 1.35
C VAL A 70 2.19 6.74 2.75
N LYS A 71 2.29 7.59 3.79
CA LYS A 71 2.03 7.14 5.18
C LYS A 71 0.64 6.52 5.36
N HIS A 72 -0.37 7.08 4.71
CA HIS A 72 -1.72 6.53 4.76
C HIS A 72 -1.80 5.17 4.06
N ALA A 73 -1.16 5.01 2.90
CA ALA A 73 -1.07 3.75 2.19
C ALA A 73 -0.33 2.68 3.02
N GLU A 74 0.79 3.05 3.66
CA GLU A 74 1.55 2.19 4.58
C GLU A 74 0.67 1.69 5.74
N ARG A 75 -0.03 2.58 6.43
CA ARG A 75 -0.95 2.21 7.52
C ARG A 75 -2.08 1.29 7.04
N SER A 76 -2.63 1.56 5.86
CA SER A 76 -3.70 0.74 5.29
C SER A 76 -3.20 -0.65 4.91
N PHE A 77 -1.97 -0.75 4.37
CA PHE A 77 -1.33 -2.02 4.06
C PHE A 77 -1.02 -2.82 5.33
N ASN A 78 -0.42 -2.19 6.35
CA ASN A 78 -0.12 -2.84 7.62
C ASN A 78 -1.38 -3.40 8.27
N ARG A 79 -2.45 -2.60 8.34
CA ARG A 79 -3.76 -3.06 8.83
C ARG A 79 -4.31 -4.23 8.03
N TYR A 80 -4.14 -4.22 6.71
CA TYR A 80 -4.58 -5.32 5.86
C TYR A 80 -3.80 -6.61 6.18
N ILE A 81 -2.47 -6.53 6.27
CA ILE A 81 -1.61 -7.68 6.59
C ILE A 81 -1.91 -8.23 7.99
N ILE A 82 -2.01 -7.36 8.99
CA ILE A 82 -2.39 -7.76 10.36
C ILE A 82 -3.73 -8.47 10.32
N ARG A 83 -4.74 -7.91 9.68
CA ARG A 83 -6.05 -8.53 9.52
C ARG A 83 -5.98 -9.86 8.76
N PHE A 84 -5.17 -9.94 7.69
CA PHE A 84 -4.99 -11.18 6.94
C PHE A 84 -4.41 -12.30 7.80
N ILE A 85 -3.43 -11.98 8.65
CA ILE A 85 -2.80 -12.94 9.56
C ILE A 85 -3.75 -13.32 10.71
N SER A 86 -4.55 -12.36 11.24
CA SER A 86 -5.39 -12.52 12.44
C SER A 86 -6.76 -13.12 12.17
N LEU A 87 -7.19 -13.35 10.93
CA LEU A 87 -8.58 -13.71 10.55
C LEU A 87 -9.18 -14.96 11.20
N ASP A 88 -8.37 -15.74 11.96
CA ASP A 88 -8.82 -16.93 12.69
C ASP A 88 -8.38 -16.93 14.18
N THR A 89 -8.00 -15.77 14.73
CA THR A 89 -7.63 -15.65 16.15
C THR A 89 -8.70 -14.88 16.91
N ASP A 90 -8.96 -15.26 18.16
CA ASP A 90 -9.86 -14.58 19.10
C ASP A 90 -9.30 -13.21 19.58
N ILE A 91 -8.27 -12.69 18.92
CA ILE A 91 -7.68 -11.38 19.25
C ILE A 91 -8.56 -10.30 18.64
N PRO A 92 -9.06 -9.34 19.45
CA PRO A 92 -9.78 -8.21 18.94
C PRO A 92 -8.93 -7.44 17.90
N PHE A 93 -9.46 -7.26 16.71
CA PHE A 93 -8.82 -6.53 15.61
C PHE A 93 -8.36 -5.12 16.04
N GLU A 94 -9.08 -4.52 16.97
CA GLU A 94 -8.80 -3.19 17.53
C GLU A 94 -7.46 -3.14 18.28
N ASP A 95 -7.13 -4.17 19.04
CA ASP A 95 -5.87 -4.23 19.81
C ASP A 95 -4.65 -4.42 18.88
N ALA A 96 -4.80 -5.21 17.81
CA ALA A 96 -3.74 -5.40 16.80
C ALA A 96 -3.49 -4.12 15.97
N VAL A 97 -4.53 -3.30 15.73
CA VAL A 97 -4.42 -2.02 15.00
C VAL A 97 -3.77 -0.94 15.86
N LEU A 98 -4.06 -0.89 17.16
CA LEU A 98 -3.47 0.09 18.07
C LEU A 98 -1.95 -0.10 18.22
N ALA A 99 -1.48 -1.35 18.19
CA ALA A 99 -0.04 -1.65 18.21
C ALA A 99 0.71 -1.14 16.96
N SER A 100 0.01 -0.95 15.83
CA SER A 100 0.60 -0.46 14.57
C SER A 100 0.66 1.07 14.44
N GLU A 101 0.13 1.82 15.40
CA GLU A 101 0.17 3.29 15.40
C GLU A 101 1.43 3.90 16.03
N ASP A 102 2.31 3.05 16.55
CA ASP A 102 3.57 3.47 17.16
C ASP A 102 4.52 4.11 16.14
N ALA A 103 5.24 5.15 16.56
CA ALA A 103 6.20 5.88 15.73
C ALA A 103 7.38 5.01 15.25
N HIS A 104 7.52 3.78 15.78
CA HIS A 104 8.52 2.78 15.44
C HIS A 104 7.96 1.59 14.65
N ALA A 105 6.71 1.65 14.18
CA ALA A 105 6.17 0.59 13.34
C ALA A 105 7.04 0.40 12.08
N PRO A 106 7.38 -0.87 11.72
CA PRO A 106 8.19 -1.15 10.55
C PRO A 106 7.54 -0.59 9.29
N SER A 107 8.35 -0.14 8.34
CA SER A 107 7.85 0.35 7.05
C SER A 107 7.19 -0.78 6.27
N VAL A 108 6.29 -0.45 5.34
CA VAL A 108 5.70 -1.45 4.42
C VAL A 108 6.79 -2.25 3.70
N PHE A 109 7.89 -1.58 3.35
CA PHE A 109 9.02 -2.23 2.69
C PHE A 109 9.64 -3.32 3.57
N GLU A 110 9.89 -3.03 4.85
CA GLU A 110 10.48 -3.98 5.80
C GLU A 110 9.56 -5.17 6.02
N ILE A 111 8.26 -4.93 6.20
CA ILE A 111 7.26 -6.00 6.36
C ILE A 111 7.15 -6.87 5.10
N ILE A 112 7.11 -6.26 3.91
CA ILE A 112 7.05 -7.00 2.65
C ILE A 112 8.30 -7.86 2.47
N GLU A 113 9.47 -7.32 2.77
CA GLU A 113 10.73 -8.04 2.59
C GLU A 113 10.84 -9.22 3.57
N GLU A 114 10.44 -9.04 4.81
CA GLU A 114 10.39 -10.10 5.82
C GLU A 114 9.38 -11.21 5.45
N ILE A 115 8.19 -10.85 4.99
CA ILE A 115 7.19 -11.79 4.46
C ILE A 115 7.77 -12.56 3.27
N ARG A 116 8.46 -11.87 2.36
CA ARG A 116 9.06 -12.47 1.17
C ARG A 116 10.16 -13.46 1.52
N GLN A 117 10.96 -13.19 2.55
CA GLN A 117 11.99 -14.11 3.03
C GLN A 117 11.39 -15.34 3.71
N THR A 118 10.21 -15.20 4.30
CA THR A 118 9.50 -16.28 5.00
C THR A 118 8.78 -17.24 4.03
N LEU A 119 8.28 -16.74 2.91
CA LEU A 119 7.46 -17.47 1.95
C LEU A 119 8.29 -18.00 0.77
N SER A 120 7.88 -19.14 0.20
CA SER A 120 8.37 -19.57 -1.11
C SER A 120 7.88 -18.64 -2.21
N ALA A 121 8.50 -18.70 -3.40
CA ALA A 121 8.09 -17.88 -4.55
C ALA A 121 6.61 -18.07 -4.91
N ASP A 122 6.11 -19.31 -4.92
CA ASP A 122 4.71 -19.62 -5.21
C ASP A 122 3.75 -19.11 -4.13
N GLU A 123 4.15 -19.22 -2.84
CA GLU A 123 3.38 -18.69 -1.72
C GLU A 123 3.32 -17.16 -1.76
N TRP A 124 4.44 -16.52 -2.10
CA TRP A 124 4.51 -15.07 -2.27
C TRP A 124 3.62 -14.59 -3.40
N ASP A 125 3.66 -15.22 -4.57
CA ASP A 125 2.81 -14.85 -5.71
C ASP A 125 1.33 -15.00 -5.37
N LEU A 126 0.97 -16.02 -4.62
CA LEU A 126 -0.39 -16.24 -4.16
C LEU A 126 -0.84 -15.16 -3.17
N LEU A 127 0.01 -14.82 -2.20
CA LEU A 127 -0.27 -13.73 -1.26
C LEU A 127 -0.37 -12.37 -1.96
N ARG A 128 0.53 -12.10 -2.89
CA ARG A 128 0.56 -10.85 -3.67
C ARG A 128 -0.75 -10.63 -4.43
N LYS A 129 -1.26 -11.65 -5.11
CA LYS A 129 -2.55 -11.59 -5.83
C LYS A 129 -3.70 -11.20 -4.91
N ILE A 130 -3.75 -11.74 -3.71
CA ILE A 130 -4.82 -11.46 -2.76
C ILE A 130 -4.63 -10.10 -2.09
N ALA A 131 -3.44 -9.86 -1.55
CA ALA A 131 -3.18 -8.74 -0.66
C ALA A 131 -2.93 -7.42 -1.41
N LEU A 132 -2.19 -7.48 -2.51
CA LEU A 132 -1.77 -6.28 -3.27
C LEU A 132 -2.66 -6.04 -4.48
N GLU A 133 -3.00 -7.09 -5.23
CA GLU A 133 -3.79 -6.98 -6.45
C GLU A 133 -5.29 -7.10 -6.20
N LYS A 134 -5.70 -7.52 -4.99
CA LYS A 134 -7.10 -7.71 -4.57
C LYS A 134 -7.91 -8.60 -5.50
N VAL A 135 -7.25 -9.58 -6.13
CA VAL A 135 -7.89 -10.53 -7.04
C VAL A 135 -8.84 -11.43 -6.24
N PRO A 136 -10.11 -11.59 -6.66
CA PRO A 136 -11.04 -12.51 -6.00
C PRO A 136 -10.50 -13.95 -6.00
N TYR A 137 -10.74 -14.69 -4.93
CA TYR A 137 -10.27 -16.09 -4.79
C TYR A 137 -10.69 -17.00 -5.94
N LYS A 138 -11.88 -16.75 -6.50
CA LYS A 138 -12.40 -17.49 -7.64
C LYS A 138 -11.52 -17.31 -8.88
N ASP A 139 -11.15 -16.06 -9.16
CA ASP A 139 -10.39 -15.70 -10.36
C ASP A 139 -8.94 -16.13 -10.21
N ALA A 140 -8.35 -15.92 -9.04
CA ALA A 140 -6.99 -16.38 -8.73
C ALA A 140 -6.85 -17.91 -8.77
N ALA A 141 -7.87 -18.65 -8.31
CA ALA A 141 -7.89 -20.11 -8.42
C ALA A 141 -8.00 -20.58 -9.87
N ALA A 142 -8.83 -19.91 -10.69
CA ALA A 142 -8.99 -20.20 -12.10
C ALA A 142 -7.69 -19.97 -12.89
N GLU A 143 -6.96 -18.89 -12.63
CA GLU A 143 -5.66 -18.62 -13.24
C GLU A 143 -4.62 -19.72 -12.96
N LEU A 144 -4.68 -20.32 -11.75
CA LEU A 144 -3.79 -21.41 -11.36
C LEU A 144 -4.28 -22.80 -11.78
N GLY A 145 -5.46 -22.90 -12.41
CA GLY A 145 -6.07 -24.16 -12.82
C GLY A 145 -6.42 -25.07 -11.62
N ILE A 146 -6.70 -24.52 -10.44
CA ILE A 146 -7.05 -25.25 -9.23
C ILE A 146 -8.45 -24.90 -8.74
N THR A 147 -9.01 -25.75 -7.86
CA THR A 147 -10.31 -25.45 -7.24
C THR A 147 -10.19 -24.33 -6.21
N ILE A 148 -11.30 -23.60 -5.98
CA ILE A 148 -11.37 -22.57 -4.95
C ILE A 148 -11.00 -23.15 -3.57
N TRP A 149 -11.46 -24.36 -3.27
CA TRP A 149 -11.14 -25.03 -2.02
C TRP A 149 -9.63 -25.28 -1.86
N THR A 150 -8.96 -25.77 -2.91
CA THR A 150 -7.50 -25.96 -2.91
C THR A 150 -6.78 -24.64 -2.70
N TYR A 151 -7.28 -23.57 -3.36
CA TYR A 151 -6.75 -22.22 -3.19
C TYR A 151 -6.87 -21.72 -1.75
N GLN A 152 -8.07 -21.85 -1.16
CA GLN A 152 -8.32 -21.47 0.24
C GLN A 152 -7.41 -22.21 1.22
N LYS A 153 -7.18 -23.53 1.01
CA LYS A 153 -6.25 -24.33 1.84
C LYS A 153 -4.81 -23.83 1.74
N ARG A 154 -4.36 -23.43 0.54
CA ARG A 154 -3.02 -22.84 0.37
C ARG A 154 -2.91 -21.49 1.09
N VAL A 155 -3.92 -20.64 0.97
CA VAL A 155 -4.00 -19.34 1.68
C VAL A 155 -3.96 -19.55 3.19
N GLN A 156 -4.70 -20.53 3.71
CA GLN A 156 -4.70 -20.84 5.14
C GLN A 156 -3.31 -21.27 5.63
N ARG A 157 -2.59 -22.11 4.88
CA ARG A 157 -1.21 -22.51 5.22
C ARG A 157 -0.25 -21.32 5.24
N ILE A 158 -0.39 -20.40 4.30
CA ILE A 158 0.40 -19.16 4.27
C ILE A 158 0.13 -18.33 5.53
N ARG A 159 -1.14 -18.18 5.92
CA ARG A 159 -1.51 -17.48 7.16
C ARG A 159 -0.90 -18.10 8.41
N GLU A 160 -1.00 -19.42 8.52
CA GLU A 160 -0.42 -20.17 9.64
C GLU A 160 1.09 -19.94 9.72
N LYS A 161 1.78 -20.07 8.58
CA LYS A 161 3.23 -19.85 8.47
C LYS A 161 3.64 -18.42 8.85
N LEU A 162 2.90 -17.41 8.37
CA LEU A 162 3.16 -16.02 8.73
C LEU A 162 2.88 -15.77 10.21
N ARG A 163 1.81 -16.34 10.74
CA ARG A 163 1.46 -16.22 12.16
C ARG A 163 2.54 -16.79 13.08
N GLU A 164 3.14 -17.90 12.72
CA GLU A 164 4.23 -18.51 13.49
C GLU A 164 5.49 -17.66 13.49
N ASN A 165 5.83 -17.03 12.36
CA ASN A 165 7.07 -16.26 12.21
C ASN A 165 6.94 -14.80 12.70
N PHE A 166 5.73 -14.25 12.72
CA PHE A 166 5.49 -12.85 13.09
C PHE A 166 4.84 -12.68 14.47
N LYS A 167 4.80 -13.73 15.30
CA LYS A 167 4.21 -13.66 16.65
C LYS A 167 4.80 -12.53 17.49
N ASP A 168 6.10 -12.30 17.38
CA ASP A 168 6.82 -11.32 18.20
C ASP A 168 6.72 -9.87 17.65
N ASN A 169 6.25 -9.68 16.42
CA ASN A 169 6.16 -8.38 15.77
C ASN A 169 4.75 -7.74 15.83
N PHE A 170 3.74 -8.50 16.26
CA PHE A 170 2.34 -8.07 16.30
C PHE A 170 1.72 -8.18 17.71
N TYR A 171 2.54 -8.45 18.73
CA TYR A 171 2.18 -8.48 20.13
C TYR A 171 3.18 -7.57 20.92
#